data_e7fbae5e943fedb7cc2d285bbfd9de38
#
_entry.id   e7fbae5e943fedb7cc2d285bbfd9de38
#
_cell.length_a   1.000
_cell.length_b   1.000
_cell.length_c   1.000
_cell.angle_alpha   90.00
_cell.angle_beta   90.00
_cell.angle_gamma   90.00
#
_symmetry.space_group_name_H-M   'P 1'
#
loop_
_entity.id
_entity.type
_entity.pdbx_description
1 polymer ?
#
loop_
_entity_poly.entity_id
_entity_poly.type
_entity_poly.pdbx_seq_one_letter_code
_entity_poly.pdbx_strand_id
1 'polypeptide(L)'
;MLYIEHLTKTFGEKKAVDDLSLHIAPGEIYGFIGHNGAGKTTTLKSVVGIQQFDSGRITIGGHSIQDDPIACKKMLAYIPDNPDLYEFMTGIQYLNFIADIFGVEESARQERIRKYADFFELTTDLAQPVAAYSHGMKQKLAIISAWLHEPKLILMDEPFVGLDPKASHILKGMMREVCDAGGAIFFS
;
A
#
# COMPACT_ATOMS: atom_id res chain seq x y z
N MET A 1 -10.33 7.78 -9.63
CA MET A 1 -9.97 7.10 -8.38
C MET A 1 -9.15 8.01 -7.48
N LEU A 2 -7.98 8.47 -7.89
CA LEU A 2 -7.12 9.42 -7.19
C LEU A 2 -6.98 10.70 -7.98
N TYR A 3 -7.13 11.86 -7.33
CA TYR A 3 -6.83 13.18 -7.87
C TYR A 3 -5.83 13.86 -6.95
N ILE A 4 -4.74 14.36 -7.52
CA ILE A 4 -3.78 15.25 -6.88
C ILE A 4 -3.78 16.55 -7.66
N GLU A 5 -3.99 17.68 -7.00
CA GLU A 5 -4.10 19.00 -7.60
C GLU A 5 -3.13 19.94 -6.91
N HIS A 6 -2.15 20.45 -7.66
CA HIS A 6 -1.18 21.46 -7.22
C HIS A 6 -0.44 21.11 -5.91
N LEU A 7 -0.11 19.82 -5.72
CA LEU A 7 0.55 19.33 -4.52
C LEU A 7 1.95 19.93 -4.40
N THR A 8 2.21 20.61 -3.30
CA THR A 8 3.54 21.11 -2.96
C THR A 8 3.92 20.68 -1.54
N LYS A 9 5.16 20.15 -1.42
CA LYS A 9 5.76 19.79 -0.14
C LYS A 9 7.21 20.23 -0.08
N THR A 10 7.54 20.99 0.96
CA THR A 10 8.88 21.55 1.23
C THR A 10 9.43 21.01 2.54
N PHE A 11 10.70 20.71 2.59
CA PHE A 11 11.47 20.40 3.80
C PHE A 11 12.61 21.41 3.94
N GLY A 12 12.50 22.33 4.88
CA GLY A 12 13.40 23.48 4.98
C GLY A 12 13.36 24.31 3.69
N GLU A 13 14.48 24.46 3.01
CA GLU A 13 14.57 25.19 1.73
C GLU A 13 14.33 24.32 0.51
N LYS A 14 14.29 22.99 0.67
CA LYS A 14 14.14 22.05 -0.44
C LYS A 14 12.68 21.74 -0.71
N LYS A 15 12.18 22.09 -1.90
CA LYS A 15 10.92 21.55 -2.41
C LYS A 15 11.09 20.08 -2.81
N ALA A 16 10.46 19.19 -2.09
CA ALA A 16 10.46 17.76 -2.38
C ALA A 16 9.41 17.40 -3.43
N VAL A 17 8.29 18.11 -3.42
CA VAL A 17 7.24 18.06 -4.45
C VAL A 17 6.88 19.51 -4.77
N ASP A 18 6.82 19.88 -6.03
CA ASP A 18 6.56 21.24 -6.49
C ASP A 18 5.46 21.25 -7.55
N ASP A 19 4.28 21.72 -7.17
CA ASP A 19 3.09 21.91 -8.02
C ASP A 19 2.68 20.65 -8.80
N LEU A 20 2.73 19.48 -8.17
CA LEU A 20 2.38 18.22 -8.81
C LEU A 20 0.87 18.08 -8.96
N SER A 21 0.41 17.85 -10.20
CA SER A 21 -0.96 17.48 -10.49
C SER A 21 -0.97 16.17 -11.27
N LEU A 22 -1.79 15.18 -10.82
CA LEU A 22 -2.01 13.94 -11.54
C LEU A 22 -3.40 13.36 -11.23
N HIS A 23 -3.87 12.53 -12.14
CA HIS A 23 -5.11 11.79 -11.99
C HIS A 23 -4.90 10.33 -12.33
N ILE A 24 -5.43 9.44 -11.50
CA ILE A 24 -5.47 7.98 -11.74
C ILE A 24 -6.93 7.56 -11.77
N ALA A 25 -7.36 7.01 -12.91
CA ALA A 25 -8.71 6.51 -13.08
C ALA A 25 -8.90 5.11 -12.46
N PRO A 26 -10.14 4.66 -12.20
CA PRO A 26 -10.41 3.26 -11.92
C PRO A 26 -9.91 2.37 -13.07
N GLY A 27 -9.31 1.22 -12.72
CA GLY A 27 -8.74 0.28 -13.68
C GLY A 27 -7.30 0.57 -14.10
N GLU A 28 -6.68 1.64 -13.61
CA GLU A 28 -5.32 2.03 -14.00
C GLU A 28 -4.24 1.50 -13.06
N ILE A 29 -3.12 1.07 -13.66
CA ILE A 29 -1.84 0.87 -12.99
C ILE A 29 -0.93 2.03 -13.38
N TYR A 30 -0.64 2.91 -12.42
CA TYR A 30 0.18 4.09 -12.62
C TYR A 30 1.57 3.91 -12.00
N GLY A 31 2.61 3.91 -12.83
CA GLY A 31 4.02 3.88 -12.40
C GLY A 31 4.61 5.28 -12.31
N PHE A 32 5.05 5.67 -11.11
CA PHE A 32 5.66 6.97 -10.84
C PHE A 32 7.19 6.88 -10.92
N ILE A 33 7.73 7.11 -12.10
CA ILE A 33 9.16 6.93 -12.40
C ILE A 33 9.93 8.22 -12.14
N GLY A 34 11.10 8.09 -11.55
CA GLY A 34 12.01 9.22 -11.30
C GLY A 34 13.25 8.78 -10.53
N HIS A 35 14.29 9.60 -10.54
CA HIS A 35 15.51 9.34 -9.78
C HIS A 35 15.28 9.39 -8.26
N ASN A 36 16.23 8.87 -7.48
CA ASN A 36 16.16 8.96 -6.01
C ASN A 36 16.16 10.43 -5.57
N GLY A 37 15.23 10.75 -4.66
CA GLY A 37 15.03 12.13 -4.22
C GLY A 37 14.13 12.98 -5.12
N ALA A 38 13.49 12.41 -6.15
CA ALA A 38 12.52 13.09 -7.02
C ALA A 38 11.14 13.32 -6.37
N GLY A 39 10.97 13.03 -5.07
CA GLY A 39 9.72 13.26 -4.36
C GLY A 39 8.70 12.12 -4.42
N LYS A 40 9.05 10.96 -5.00
CA LYS A 40 8.13 9.81 -5.15
C LYS A 40 7.54 9.35 -3.80
N THR A 41 8.39 8.95 -2.87
CA THR A 41 7.98 8.53 -1.52
C THR A 41 7.23 9.64 -0.77
N THR A 42 7.65 10.90 -0.92
CA THR A 42 6.96 12.05 -0.33
C THR A 42 5.54 12.18 -0.88
N THR A 43 5.36 12.03 -2.19
CA THR A 43 4.04 12.06 -2.83
C THR A 43 3.16 10.92 -2.32
N LEU A 44 3.67 9.67 -2.32
CA LEU A 44 2.93 8.52 -1.81
C LEU A 44 2.49 8.73 -0.34
N LYS A 45 3.43 9.16 0.53
CA LYS A 45 3.15 9.46 1.95
C LYS A 45 2.15 10.60 2.13
N SER A 46 2.14 11.58 1.24
CA SER A 46 1.12 12.65 1.26
C SER A 46 -0.26 12.13 0.89
N VAL A 47 -0.35 11.27 -0.13
CA VAL A 47 -1.62 10.65 -0.55
C VAL A 47 -2.24 9.80 0.56
N VAL A 48 -1.42 9.05 1.32
CA VAL A 48 -1.94 8.22 2.42
C VAL A 48 -2.14 8.99 3.73
N GLY A 49 -1.80 10.28 3.75
CA GLY A 49 -1.98 11.15 4.91
C GLY A 49 -0.97 10.90 6.05
N ILE A 50 0.16 10.25 5.76
CA ILE A 50 1.29 10.11 6.70
C ILE A 50 2.12 11.41 6.72
N GLN A 51 2.32 12.01 5.55
CA GLN A 51 3.06 13.26 5.39
C GLN A 51 2.10 14.41 5.13
N GLN A 52 2.12 15.42 6.00
CA GLN A 52 1.44 16.69 5.72
C GLN A 52 2.12 17.43 4.58
N PHE A 53 1.34 18.04 3.71
CA PHE A 53 1.81 18.86 2.59
C PHE A 53 1.45 20.34 2.80
N ASP A 54 2.15 21.22 2.09
CA ASP A 54 2.09 22.68 2.34
C ASP A 54 0.93 23.33 1.58
N SER A 55 0.65 22.85 0.35
CA SER A 55 -0.47 23.31 -0.47
C SER A 55 -0.91 22.25 -1.46
N GLY A 56 -2.07 22.46 -2.06
CA GLY A 56 -2.72 21.54 -2.99
C GLY A 56 -3.87 20.78 -2.37
N ARG A 57 -4.40 19.83 -3.13
CA ARG A 57 -5.53 18.99 -2.73
C ARG A 57 -5.32 17.55 -3.17
N ILE A 58 -5.71 16.61 -2.32
CA ILE A 58 -5.71 15.18 -2.64
C ILE A 58 -7.10 14.62 -2.37
N THR A 59 -7.68 13.96 -3.38
CA THR A 59 -9.00 13.36 -3.30
C THR A 59 -8.94 11.88 -3.71
N ILE A 60 -9.49 11.00 -2.90
CA ILE A 60 -9.54 9.55 -3.11
C ILE A 60 -10.99 9.10 -3.08
N GLY A 61 -11.47 8.53 -4.19
CA GLY A 61 -12.85 8.08 -4.31
C GLY A 61 -13.90 9.17 -4.04
N GLY A 62 -13.56 10.44 -4.30
CA GLY A 62 -14.41 11.60 -4.02
C GLY A 62 -14.26 12.21 -2.63
N HIS A 63 -13.46 11.62 -1.73
CA HIS A 63 -13.20 12.13 -0.38
C HIS A 63 -11.86 12.86 -0.31
N SER A 64 -11.81 14.00 0.36
CA SER A 64 -10.57 14.74 0.64
C SER A 64 -9.78 14.05 1.75
N ILE A 65 -8.47 13.81 1.55
CA ILE A 65 -7.61 13.24 2.59
C ILE A 65 -7.46 14.16 3.81
N GLN A 66 -7.69 15.46 3.62
CA GLN A 66 -7.60 16.46 4.68
C GLN A 66 -8.89 16.55 5.50
N ASP A 67 -10.06 16.48 4.83
CA ASP A 67 -11.36 16.71 5.45
C ASP A 67 -12.02 15.41 5.92
N ASP A 68 -11.80 14.28 5.21
CA ASP A 68 -12.37 12.98 5.52
C ASP A 68 -11.30 11.86 5.42
N PRO A 69 -10.24 11.93 6.24
CA PRO A 69 -9.14 10.96 6.16
C PRO A 69 -9.56 9.53 6.46
N ILE A 70 -10.60 9.33 7.26
CA ILE A 70 -11.06 7.98 7.63
C ILE A 70 -11.73 7.31 6.43
N ALA A 71 -12.58 8.00 5.68
CA ALA A 71 -13.17 7.46 4.46
C ALA A 71 -12.10 7.12 3.42
N CYS A 72 -11.11 8.00 3.26
CA CYS A 72 -9.96 7.73 2.38
C CYS A 72 -9.20 6.47 2.82
N LYS A 73 -8.83 6.36 4.10
CA LYS A 73 -8.03 5.25 4.63
C LYS A 73 -8.75 3.89 4.55
N LYS A 74 -10.07 3.86 4.62
CA LYS A 74 -10.84 2.64 4.40
C LYS A 74 -10.77 2.10 2.97
N MET A 75 -10.50 2.97 2.00
CA MET A 75 -10.46 2.62 0.59
C MET A 75 -9.06 2.35 0.07
N LEU A 76 -8.02 2.67 0.83
CA LEU A 76 -6.63 2.55 0.39
C LEU A 76 -5.83 1.55 1.20
N ALA A 77 -4.78 1.01 0.57
CA ALA A 77 -3.67 0.35 1.24
C ALA A 77 -2.35 1.01 0.85
N TYR A 78 -1.38 0.95 1.75
CA TYR A 78 -0.03 1.45 1.50
C TYR A 78 1.03 0.41 1.90
N ILE A 79 1.94 0.14 0.98
CA ILE A 79 3.09 -0.73 1.19
C ILE A 79 4.34 0.13 1.02
N PRO A 80 5.07 0.43 2.10
CA PRO A 80 6.33 1.17 2.04
C PRO A 80 7.46 0.28 1.50
N ASP A 81 8.56 0.90 1.07
CA ASP A 81 9.80 0.24 0.66
C ASP A 81 10.43 -0.66 1.74
N ASN A 82 10.29 -0.23 2.99
CA ASN A 82 10.71 -1.00 4.16
C ASN A 82 9.54 -1.12 5.14
N PRO A 83 8.81 -2.25 5.15
CA PRO A 83 7.67 -2.45 6.03
C PRO A 83 8.08 -2.48 7.51
N ASP A 84 7.58 -1.53 8.29
CA ASP A 84 7.72 -1.49 9.75
C ASP A 84 6.58 -2.30 10.38
N LEU A 85 6.81 -3.61 10.53
CA LEU A 85 5.82 -4.55 11.06
C LEU A 85 6.02 -4.74 12.57
N TYR A 86 4.95 -5.12 13.27
CA TYR A 86 5.02 -5.44 14.71
C TYR A 86 5.79 -6.74 14.95
N GLU A 87 7.09 -6.65 15.15
CA GLU A 87 8.02 -7.78 15.25
C GLU A 87 7.76 -8.73 16.42
N PHE A 88 7.07 -8.24 17.47
CA PHE A 88 6.66 -9.05 18.64
C PHE A 88 5.46 -9.97 18.35
N MET A 89 4.76 -9.78 17.24
CA MET A 89 3.65 -10.62 16.80
C MET A 89 4.15 -11.77 15.94
N THR A 90 3.38 -12.86 15.88
CA THR A 90 3.53 -13.85 14.81
C THR A 90 2.89 -13.32 13.52
N GLY A 91 3.26 -13.88 12.35
CA GLY A 91 2.68 -13.47 11.07
C GLY A 91 1.15 -13.55 11.07
N ILE A 92 0.59 -14.65 11.60
CA ILE A 92 -0.87 -14.81 11.69
C ILE A 92 -1.53 -13.81 12.64
N GLN A 93 -0.89 -13.49 13.78
CA GLN A 93 -1.39 -12.47 14.70
C GLN A 93 -1.41 -11.10 14.05
N TYR A 94 -0.35 -10.74 13.31
CA TYR A 94 -0.27 -9.48 12.57
C TYR A 94 -1.38 -9.37 11.51
N LEU A 95 -1.60 -10.42 10.70
CA LEU A 95 -2.66 -10.40 9.68
C LEU A 95 -4.06 -10.29 10.32
N ASN A 96 -4.32 -11.00 11.40
CA ASN A 96 -5.58 -10.88 12.13
C ASN A 96 -5.77 -9.48 12.71
N PHE A 97 -4.73 -8.90 13.30
CA PHE A 97 -4.77 -7.54 13.83
C PHE A 97 -5.12 -6.50 12.74
N ILE A 98 -4.50 -6.58 11.57
CA ILE A 98 -4.82 -5.69 10.45
C ILE A 98 -6.27 -5.91 9.98
N ALA A 99 -6.71 -7.17 9.88
CA ALA A 99 -8.09 -7.49 9.50
C ALA A 99 -9.11 -6.92 10.49
N ASP A 100 -8.81 -6.94 11.80
CA ASP A 100 -9.65 -6.34 12.85
C ASP A 100 -9.77 -4.81 12.68
N ILE A 101 -8.66 -4.12 12.39
CA ILE A 101 -8.65 -2.67 12.15
C ILE A 101 -9.61 -2.29 11.01
N PHE A 102 -9.64 -3.09 9.94
CA PHE A 102 -10.49 -2.84 8.77
C PHE A 102 -11.88 -3.50 8.86
N GLY A 103 -12.19 -4.20 9.96
CA GLY A 103 -13.48 -4.84 10.16
C GLY A 103 -13.75 -5.98 9.17
N VAL A 104 -12.73 -6.71 8.77
CA VAL A 104 -12.88 -7.87 7.85
C VAL A 104 -13.51 -9.04 8.61
N GLU A 105 -14.64 -9.51 8.13
CA GLU A 105 -15.38 -10.65 8.68
C GLU A 105 -14.52 -11.91 8.78
N GLU A 106 -14.71 -12.71 9.84
CA GLU A 106 -13.84 -13.84 10.16
C GLU A 106 -13.73 -14.87 9.02
N SER A 107 -14.85 -15.22 8.38
CA SER A 107 -14.86 -16.16 7.26
C SER A 107 -14.04 -15.65 6.06
N ALA A 108 -14.26 -14.40 5.66
CA ALA A 108 -13.53 -13.75 4.57
C ALA A 108 -12.04 -13.60 4.92
N ARG A 109 -11.74 -13.27 6.18
CA ARG A 109 -10.38 -13.17 6.71
C ARG A 109 -9.60 -14.47 6.55
N GLN A 110 -10.17 -15.57 7.03
CA GLN A 110 -9.53 -16.89 6.96
C GLN A 110 -9.30 -17.34 5.52
N GLU A 111 -10.27 -17.14 4.64
CA GLU A 111 -10.14 -17.44 3.22
C GLU A 111 -9.02 -16.63 2.56
N ARG A 112 -9.01 -15.30 2.76
CA ARG A 112 -8.01 -14.39 2.16
C ARG A 112 -6.62 -14.64 2.70
N ILE A 113 -6.46 -14.83 4.01
CA ILE A 113 -5.15 -15.16 4.61
C ILE A 113 -4.61 -16.45 3.99
N ARG A 114 -5.42 -17.51 3.93
CA ARG A 114 -5.00 -18.78 3.30
C ARG A 114 -4.59 -18.56 1.86
N LYS A 115 -5.48 -17.95 1.05
CA LYS A 115 -5.22 -17.68 -0.38
C LYS A 115 -3.89 -16.97 -0.60
N TYR A 116 -3.68 -15.86 0.06
CA TYR A 116 -2.49 -15.03 -0.18
C TYR A 116 -1.23 -15.60 0.47
N ALA A 117 -1.34 -16.25 1.63
CA ALA A 117 -0.20 -16.93 2.24
C ALA A 117 0.30 -18.10 1.38
N ASP A 118 -0.61 -18.86 0.76
CA ASP A 118 -0.27 -19.93 -0.18
C ASP A 118 0.39 -19.36 -1.44
N PHE A 119 -0.12 -18.25 -1.99
CA PHE A 119 0.47 -17.59 -3.16
C PHE A 119 1.93 -17.21 -2.94
N PHE A 120 2.25 -16.66 -1.77
CA PHE A 120 3.59 -16.21 -1.42
C PHE A 120 4.44 -17.28 -0.70
N GLU A 121 3.94 -18.51 -0.58
CA GLU A 121 4.63 -19.62 0.11
C GLU A 121 5.01 -19.26 1.56
N LEU A 122 4.13 -18.54 2.26
CA LEU A 122 4.35 -18.07 3.63
C LEU A 122 3.51 -18.82 4.66
N THR A 123 2.66 -19.77 4.23
CA THR A 123 1.68 -20.46 5.08
C THR A 123 2.32 -21.13 6.29
N THR A 124 3.43 -21.84 6.12
CA THR A 124 4.13 -22.55 7.19
C THR A 124 4.84 -21.61 8.17
N ASP A 125 5.16 -20.40 7.73
CA ASP A 125 5.92 -19.42 8.52
C ASP A 125 5.01 -18.49 9.31
N LEU A 126 3.70 -18.47 9.05
CA LEU A 126 2.76 -17.58 9.74
C LEU A 126 2.71 -17.78 11.26
N ALA A 127 3.08 -18.96 11.75
CA ALA A 127 3.17 -19.25 13.19
C ALA A 127 4.44 -18.69 13.86
N GLN A 128 5.45 -18.28 13.07
CA GLN A 128 6.69 -17.73 13.58
C GLN A 128 6.57 -16.24 13.91
N PRO A 129 7.35 -15.73 14.89
CA PRO A 129 7.44 -14.29 15.14
C PRO A 129 7.98 -13.54 13.92
N VAL A 130 7.40 -12.38 13.63
CA VAL A 130 7.82 -11.50 12.51
C VAL A 130 9.28 -11.05 12.67
N ALA A 131 9.80 -10.97 13.90
CA ALA A 131 11.22 -10.73 14.17
C ALA A 131 12.16 -11.74 13.50
N ALA A 132 11.69 -12.98 13.27
CA ALA A 132 12.47 -14.04 12.62
C ALA A 132 12.40 -14.00 11.08
N TYR A 133 11.57 -13.14 10.52
CA TYR A 133 11.35 -13.05 9.07
C TYR A 133 12.54 -12.37 8.38
N SER A 134 12.90 -12.89 7.22
CA SER A 134 13.80 -12.18 6.30
C SER A 134 13.11 -10.92 5.74
N HIS A 135 13.87 -10.01 5.14
CA HIS A 135 13.30 -8.82 4.50
C HIS A 135 12.23 -9.20 3.46
N GLY A 136 12.51 -10.18 2.60
CA GLY A 136 11.54 -10.66 1.60
C GLY A 136 10.27 -11.25 2.23
N MET A 137 10.37 -11.98 3.35
CA MET A 137 9.20 -12.48 4.09
C MET A 137 8.39 -11.33 4.70
N LYS A 138 9.04 -10.31 5.25
CA LYS A 138 8.36 -9.10 5.76
C LYS A 138 7.63 -8.37 4.64
N GLN A 139 8.25 -8.25 3.47
CA GLN A 139 7.63 -7.64 2.29
C GLN A 139 6.39 -8.44 1.84
N LYS A 140 6.50 -9.77 1.75
CA LYS A 140 5.37 -10.65 1.42
C LYS A 140 4.23 -10.50 2.45
N LEU A 141 4.54 -10.46 3.75
CA LEU A 141 3.55 -10.28 4.81
C LEU A 141 2.84 -8.91 4.72
N ALA A 142 3.58 -7.84 4.42
CA ALA A 142 3.01 -6.51 4.19
C ALA A 142 2.07 -6.49 2.98
N ILE A 143 2.45 -7.16 1.88
CA ILE A 143 1.59 -7.30 0.70
C ILE A 143 0.30 -8.06 1.07
N ILE A 144 0.40 -9.21 1.74
CA ILE A 144 -0.78 -9.97 2.17
C ILE A 144 -1.71 -9.09 3.01
N SER A 145 -1.17 -8.37 4.01
CA SER A 145 -1.95 -7.52 4.91
C SER A 145 -2.71 -6.41 4.16
N ALA A 146 -2.07 -5.83 3.13
CA ALA A 146 -2.66 -4.78 2.32
C ALA A 146 -3.86 -5.25 1.49
N TRP A 147 -3.91 -6.52 1.10
CA TRP A 147 -5.01 -7.09 0.31
C TRP A 147 -6.18 -7.63 1.13
N LEU A 148 -6.05 -7.74 2.46
CA LEU A 148 -7.09 -8.36 3.30
C LEU A 148 -8.43 -7.62 3.28
N HIS A 149 -8.42 -6.29 3.21
CA HIS A 149 -9.63 -5.47 3.24
C HIS A 149 -10.14 -5.04 1.86
N GLU A 150 -9.59 -5.61 0.77
CA GLU A 150 -9.97 -5.33 -0.61
C GLU A 150 -9.97 -3.83 -0.94
N PRO A 151 -8.83 -3.16 -0.80
CA PRO A 151 -8.73 -1.73 -1.05
C PRO A 151 -9.04 -1.39 -2.50
N LYS A 152 -9.63 -0.21 -2.74
CA LYS A 152 -9.90 0.31 -4.08
C LYS A 152 -8.68 1.02 -4.69
N LEU A 153 -7.76 1.50 -3.85
CA LEU A 153 -6.51 2.14 -4.26
C LEU A 153 -5.35 1.54 -3.48
N ILE A 154 -4.36 1.02 -4.17
CA ILE A 154 -3.15 0.50 -3.52
C ILE A 154 -1.96 1.35 -3.94
N LEU A 155 -1.26 1.88 -2.93
CA LEU A 155 -0.03 2.63 -3.10
C LEU A 155 1.15 1.75 -2.67
N MET A 156 2.21 1.73 -3.49
CA MET A 156 3.39 0.91 -3.21
C MET A 156 4.66 1.68 -3.51
N ASP A 157 5.56 1.72 -2.55
CA ASP A 157 6.89 2.31 -2.73
C ASP A 157 7.90 1.18 -2.95
N GLU A 158 8.52 1.13 -4.13
CA GLU A 158 9.48 0.11 -4.57
C GLU A 158 9.02 -1.35 -4.31
N PRO A 159 7.80 -1.77 -4.70
CA PRO A 159 7.15 -2.99 -4.22
C PRO A 159 7.84 -4.30 -4.61
N PHE A 160 8.74 -4.27 -5.59
CA PHE A 160 9.46 -5.45 -6.09
C PHE A 160 10.81 -5.68 -5.41
N VAL A 161 11.28 -4.71 -4.63
CA VAL A 161 12.54 -4.83 -3.89
C VAL A 161 12.39 -5.91 -2.82
N GLY A 162 13.36 -6.84 -2.78
CA GLY A 162 13.36 -7.96 -1.83
C GLY A 162 12.46 -9.14 -2.21
N LEU A 163 11.66 -9.06 -3.27
CA LEU A 163 10.87 -10.17 -3.78
C LEU A 163 11.67 -11.03 -4.76
N ASP A 164 11.49 -12.34 -4.65
CA ASP A 164 11.95 -13.27 -5.67
C ASP A 164 11.13 -13.14 -6.97
N PRO A 165 11.60 -13.69 -8.13
CA PRO A 165 10.90 -13.58 -9.40
C PRO A 165 9.47 -14.15 -9.38
N LYS A 166 9.23 -15.23 -8.61
CA LYS A 166 7.92 -15.84 -8.47
C LYS A 166 6.96 -14.92 -7.72
N ALA A 167 7.36 -14.39 -6.57
CA ALA A 167 6.57 -13.44 -5.79
C ALA A 167 6.28 -12.16 -6.59
N SER A 168 7.27 -11.66 -7.35
CA SER A 168 7.08 -10.50 -8.23
C SER A 168 6.04 -10.75 -9.33
N HIS A 169 6.03 -11.97 -9.89
CA HIS A 169 5.02 -12.36 -10.90
C HIS A 169 3.63 -12.43 -10.28
N ILE A 170 3.50 -13.02 -9.09
CA ILE A 170 2.25 -13.10 -8.33
C ILE A 170 1.71 -11.71 -8.03
N LEU A 171 2.56 -10.81 -7.50
CA LEU A 171 2.14 -9.44 -7.20
C LEU A 171 1.61 -8.72 -8.44
N LYS A 172 2.26 -8.86 -9.59
CA LYS A 172 1.77 -8.28 -10.87
C LYS A 172 0.39 -8.83 -11.27
N GLY A 173 0.13 -10.11 -11.03
CA GLY A 173 -1.20 -10.71 -11.22
C GLY A 173 -2.24 -10.09 -10.30
N MET A 174 -1.93 -9.99 -9.01
CA MET A 174 -2.81 -9.39 -8.00
C MET A 174 -3.10 -7.90 -8.29
N MET A 175 -2.12 -7.14 -8.78
CA MET A 175 -2.32 -5.74 -9.20
C MET A 175 -3.35 -5.65 -10.35
N ARG A 176 -3.27 -6.55 -11.33
CA ARG A 176 -4.24 -6.60 -12.44
C ARG A 176 -5.63 -6.95 -11.95
N GLU A 177 -5.77 -7.95 -11.07
CA GLU A 177 -7.06 -8.33 -10.48
C GLU A 177 -7.74 -7.13 -9.80
N VAL A 178 -6.99 -6.31 -9.06
CA VAL A 178 -7.53 -5.09 -8.43
C VAL A 178 -8.02 -4.09 -9.49
N CYS A 179 -7.26 -3.86 -10.55
CA CYS A 179 -7.65 -2.94 -11.62
C CYS A 179 -8.84 -3.45 -12.43
N ASP A 180 -8.88 -4.75 -12.74
CA ASP A 180 -10.00 -5.39 -13.45
C ASP A 180 -11.30 -5.32 -12.62
N ALA A 181 -11.20 -5.30 -11.29
CA ALA A 181 -12.31 -5.07 -10.37
C ALA A 181 -12.69 -3.58 -10.20
N GLY A 182 -12.07 -2.67 -10.96
CA GLY A 182 -12.33 -1.23 -10.90
C GLY A 182 -11.57 -0.47 -9.82
N GLY A 183 -10.58 -1.10 -9.18
CA GLY A 183 -9.61 -0.42 -8.33
C GLY A 183 -8.53 0.28 -9.13
N ALA A 184 -7.50 0.80 -8.44
CA ALA A 184 -6.33 1.40 -9.09
C ALA A 184 -5.06 1.12 -8.30
N ILE A 185 -3.93 1.14 -8.99
CA ILE A 185 -2.60 0.93 -8.42
C ILE A 185 -1.74 2.17 -8.71
N PHE A 186 -1.04 2.64 -7.68
CA PHE A 186 -0.06 3.72 -7.79
C PHE A 186 1.26 3.26 -7.15
N PHE A 187 2.32 3.08 -7.94
CA PHE A 187 3.59 2.60 -7.42
C PHE A 187 4.79 3.41 -7.92
N SER A 188 5.87 3.43 -7.16
CA SER A 188 7.13 4.07 -7.54
C SER A 188 8.23 3.05 -7.80
#